data_5fc0a0c05165864a79175c2d64f4085b
#
_entry.id   5fc0a0c05165864a79175c2d64f4085b
#
_cell.length_a   1.000
_cell.length_b   1.000
_cell.length_c   1.000
_cell.angle_alpha   90.00
_cell.angle_beta   90.00
_cell.angle_gamma   90.00
#
_symmetry.space_group_name_H-M   'P 1'
#
loop_
_entity.id
_entity.type
_entity.pdbx_description
1 polymer ?
#
loop_
_entity_poly.entity_id
_entity_poly.type
_entity_poly.pdbx_seq_one_letter_code
_entity_poly.pdbx_strand_id
1 'polypeptide(L)'
;FGDNTFVAVGVSGKIVRSTDNGETWDNASSGITTTIRDVSFGDNTFVAVGYSGNIVRSTDNGETWDNATDPVSGTIWVVGFGNNTFVAVVHGGWILRSTDNGSNFSKVVKPGNHLTGVGFGKNTFVAVGPYGGLYRSTDNGKTWDSGISVNPFGTSERFDSVAF
;
A
#
# COMPACT_ATOMS: atom_id res chain seq x y z
N PHE A 1 2.10 6.21 10.77
CA PHE A 1 1.61 7.04 11.88
C PHE A 1 0.27 7.65 11.49
N GLY A 2 -0.69 7.61 12.37
CA GLY A 2 -1.97 8.25 12.22
C GLY A 2 -2.75 8.22 13.52
N ASP A 3 -3.57 9.25 13.76
CA ASP A 3 -4.41 9.41 14.94
C ASP A 3 -3.66 9.15 16.27
N ASN A 4 -2.48 9.79 16.42
CA ASN A 4 -1.54 9.64 17.54
C ASN A 4 -1.03 8.19 17.78
N THR A 5 -1.18 7.31 16.79
CA THR A 5 -0.78 5.90 16.90
C THR A 5 0.29 5.56 15.88
N PHE A 6 1.36 4.92 16.33
CA PHE A 6 2.31 4.25 15.47
C PHE A 6 1.91 2.79 15.30
N VAL A 7 1.99 2.28 14.09
CA VAL A 7 1.81 0.87 13.78
C VAL A 7 3.05 0.36 13.04
N ALA A 8 3.59 -0.77 13.46
CA ALA A 8 4.64 -1.47 12.75
C ALA A 8 4.20 -2.90 12.43
N VAL A 9 4.58 -3.37 11.25
CA VAL A 9 4.18 -4.66 10.71
C VAL A 9 5.39 -5.51 10.33
N GLY A 10 5.22 -6.84 10.26
CA GLY A 10 6.36 -7.70 10.01
C GLY A 10 6.04 -9.14 9.64
N VAL A 11 7.03 -10.00 9.81
CA VAL A 11 6.95 -11.43 9.51
C VAL A 11 5.91 -12.15 10.36
N SER A 12 5.38 -13.25 9.86
CA SER A 12 4.41 -14.10 10.56
C SER A 12 3.15 -13.34 11.05
N GLY A 13 2.71 -12.33 10.29
CA GLY A 13 1.52 -11.55 10.60
C GLY A 13 1.66 -10.61 11.81
N LYS A 14 2.89 -10.35 12.24
CA LYS A 14 3.13 -9.47 13.39
C LYS A 14 2.67 -8.06 13.09
N ILE A 15 1.88 -7.54 14.02
CA ILE A 15 1.53 -6.13 14.12
C ILE A 15 1.79 -5.70 15.56
N VAL A 16 2.44 -4.55 15.72
CA VAL A 16 2.58 -3.87 17.01
C VAL A 16 2.13 -2.42 16.85
N ARG A 17 1.56 -1.86 17.92
CA ARG A 17 1.13 -0.46 17.97
C ARG A 17 1.70 0.25 19.18
N SER A 18 1.88 1.54 19.08
CA SER A 18 2.26 2.44 20.16
C SER A 18 1.34 3.66 20.15
N THR A 19 0.84 4.04 21.32
CA THR A 19 0.01 5.24 21.54
C THR A 19 0.72 6.29 22.40
N ASP A 20 2.00 6.06 22.73
CA ASP A 20 2.83 6.89 23.59
C ASP A 20 4.11 7.39 22.88
N ASN A 21 4.00 7.77 21.62
CA ASN A 21 5.11 8.27 20.80
C ASN A 21 6.23 7.27 20.56
N GLY A 22 5.94 5.97 20.62
CA GLY A 22 6.91 4.90 20.35
C GLY A 22 7.71 4.45 21.59
N GLU A 23 7.34 4.92 22.80
CA GLU A 23 8.01 4.51 24.04
C GLU A 23 7.71 3.07 24.38
N THR A 24 6.46 2.64 24.26
CA THR A 24 6.03 1.26 24.45
C THR A 24 5.23 0.73 23.26
N TRP A 25 5.23 -0.60 23.11
CA TRP A 25 4.59 -1.26 21.97
C TRP A 25 3.77 -2.45 22.42
N ASP A 26 2.50 -2.46 22.07
CA ASP A 26 1.56 -3.53 22.31
C ASP A 26 1.41 -4.42 21.08
N ASN A 27 1.25 -5.74 21.30
CA ASN A 27 0.92 -6.65 20.21
C ASN A 27 -0.55 -6.50 19.80
N ALA A 28 -0.79 -6.40 18.49
CA ALA A 28 -2.12 -6.53 17.90
C ALA A 28 -2.19 -7.82 17.07
N SER A 29 -3.37 -8.44 17.02
CA SER A 29 -3.57 -9.67 16.24
C SER A 29 -4.16 -9.33 14.88
N SER A 30 -3.46 -9.70 13.82
CA SER A 30 -3.97 -9.53 12.44
C SER A 30 -4.82 -10.70 11.95
N GLY A 31 -4.83 -11.84 12.65
CA GLY A 31 -5.38 -13.07 12.13
C GLY A 31 -4.61 -13.70 10.95
N ILE A 32 -3.55 -13.05 10.49
CA ILE A 32 -2.68 -13.48 9.39
C ILE A 32 -1.44 -14.19 9.94
N THR A 33 -0.99 -15.23 9.24
CA THR A 33 0.25 -15.97 9.59
C THR A 33 1.41 -15.72 8.62
N THR A 34 1.15 -15.02 7.52
CA THR A 34 2.16 -14.67 6.52
C THR A 34 2.77 -13.29 6.82
N THR A 35 3.85 -12.96 6.12
CA THR A 35 4.50 -11.64 6.28
C THR A 35 3.59 -10.51 5.80
N ILE A 36 3.40 -9.52 6.65
CA ILE A 36 2.85 -8.22 6.31
C ILE A 36 4.03 -7.32 5.92
N ARG A 37 3.91 -6.63 4.81
CA ARG A 37 5.02 -5.90 4.19
C ARG A 37 4.96 -4.40 4.39
N ASP A 38 3.76 -3.86 4.39
CA ASP A 38 3.56 -2.42 4.46
C ASP A 38 2.25 -2.07 5.15
N VAL A 39 2.18 -0.88 5.71
CA VAL A 39 1.01 -0.32 6.36
C VAL A 39 0.87 1.16 6.05
N SER A 40 -0.32 1.59 5.68
CA SER A 40 -0.66 2.99 5.45
C SER A 40 -1.84 3.41 6.32
N PHE A 41 -1.89 4.71 6.64
CA PHE A 41 -2.99 5.32 7.38
C PHE A 41 -3.67 6.40 6.56
N GLY A 42 -4.97 6.43 6.62
CA GLY A 42 -5.78 7.50 6.06
C GLY A 42 -7.25 7.32 6.39
N ASP A 43 -7.96 8.41 6.52
CA ASP A 43 -9.40 8.44 6.85
C ASP A 43 -9.73 7.56 8.08
N ASN A 44 -8.98 7.80 9.17
CA ASN A 44 -9.08 7.07 10.46
C ASN A 44 -8.94 5.54 10.33
N THR A 45 -8.29 5.06 9.27
CA THR A 45 -8.15 3.64 8.99
C THR A 45 -6.69 3.29 8.71
N PHE A 46 -6.17 2.27 9.38
CA PHE A 46 -4.94 1.60 8.97
C PHE A 46 -5.27 0.48 7.98
N VAL A 47 -4.52 0.40 6.90
CA VAL A 47 -4.55 -0.72 5.96
C VAL A 47 -3.17 -1.31 5.87
N ALA A 48 -3.04 -2.62 6.13
CA ALA A 48 -1.79 -3.35 6.05
C ALA A 48 -1.88 -4.45 4.99
N VAL A 49 -0.81 -4.62 4.23
CA VAL A 49 -0.76 -5.51 3.05
C VAL A 49 0.45 -6.43 3.10
N GLY A 50 0.37 -7.59 2.42
CA GLY A 50 1.48 -8.52 2.50
C GLY A 50 1.45 -9.67 1.50
N TYR A 51 2.07 -10.78 1.90
CA TYR A 51 2.17 -11.98 1.08
C TYR A 51 0.81 -12.64 0.89
N SER A 52 0.70 -13.41 -0.19
CA SER A 52 -0.50 -14.18 -0.56
C SER A 52 -1.75 -13.33 -0.81
N GLY A 53 -1.58 -12.04 -1.13
CA GLY A 53 -2.67 -11.11 -1.36
C GLY A 53 -3.31 -10.56 -0.08
N ASN A 54 -2.82 -10.93 1.10
CA ASN A 54 -3.44 -10.53 2.35
C ASN A 54 -3.52 -9.01 2.49
N ILE A 55 -4.71 -8.55 2.82
CA ILE A 55 -5.02 -7.17 3.19
C ILE A 55 -5.82 -7.22 4.48
N VAL A 56 -5.36 -6.52 5.50
CA VAL A 56 -6.12 -6.29 6.74
C VAL A 56 -6.25 -4.81 7.02
N ARG A 57 -7.33 -4.45 7.67
CA ARG A 57 -7.63 -3.07 8.05
C ARG A 57 -8.00 -2.96 9.53
N SER A 58 -7.74 -1.80 10.10
CA SER A 58 -8.14 -1.42 11.44
C SER A 58 -8.81 -0.05 11.41
N THR A 59 -9.97 0.07 12.06
CA THR A 59 -10.71 1.33 12.23
C THR A 59 -10.75 1.79 13.68
N ASP A 60 -9.96 1.18 14.55
CA ASP A 60 -9.87 1.41 15.99
C ASP A 60 -8.42 1.66 16.43
N ASN A 61 -7.70 2.45 15.67
CA ASN A 61 -6.30 2.82 15.97
C ASN A 61 -5.35 1.62 16.08
N GLY A 62 -5.55 0.59 15.26
CA GLY A 62 -4.65 -0.56 15.20
C GLY A 62 -4.87 -1.57 16.33
N GLU A 63 -5.97 -1.47 17.09
CA GLU A 63 -6.28 -2.39 18.19
C GLU A 63 -6.74 -3.74 17.66
N THR A 64 -7.73 -3.73 16.78
CA THR A 64 -8.22 -4.93 16.09
C THR A 64 -8.09 -4.80 14.58
N TRP A 65 -7.99 -5.94 13.90
CA TRP A 65 -7.76 -6.00 12.46
C TRP A 65 -8.70 -6.98 11.80
N ASP A 66 -9.42 -6.51 10.78
CA ASP A 66 -10.32 -7.31 9.96
C ASP A 66 -9.73 -7.58 8.59
N ASN A 67 -10.06 -8.75 8.02
CA ASN A 67 -9.69 -9.04 6.63
C ASN A 67 -10.50 -8.16 5.67
N ALA A 68 -9.81 -7.52 4.75
CA ALA A 68 -10.43 -6.86 3.61
C ALA A 68 -10.59 -7.86 2.44
N THR A 69 -11.51 -7.54 1.53
CA THR A 69 -11.64 -8.32 0.29
C THR A 69 -10.46 -8.03 -0.62
N ASP A 70 -9.69 -9.06 -0.98
CA ASP A 70 -8.60 -8.99 -1.93
C ASP A 70 -8.98 -9.65 -3.26
N PRO A 71 -8.62 -9.07 -4.42
CA PRO A 71 -8.86 -9.66 -5.73
C PRO A 71 -7.64 -10.44 -6.27
N VAL A 72 -6.57 -10.62 -5.48
CA VAL A 72 -5.30 -11.19 -5.94
C VAL A 72 -4.74 -12.21 -4.94
N SER A 73 -3.95 -13.16 -5.45
CA SER A 73 -3.21 -14.11 -4.62
C SER A 73 -1.70 -13.81 -4.57
N GLY A 74 -1.25 -12.76 -5.26
CA GLY A 74 0.15 -12.35 -5.30
C GLY A 74 0.55 -11.46 -4.14
N THR A 75 1.85 -11.35 -3.88
CA THR A 75 2.38 -10.43 -2.87
C THR A 75 2.00 -8.99 -3.18
N ILE A 76 1.38 -8.31 -2.22
CA ILE A 76 1.16 -6.87 -2.26
C ILE A 76 2.37 -6.23 -1.57
N TRP A 77 3.07 -5.36 -2.30
CA TRP A 77 4.33 -4.80 -1.85
C TRP A 77 4.17 -3.58 -0.97
N VAL A 78 3.33 -2.66 -1.41
CA VAL A 78 3.17 -1.33 -0.82
C VAL A 78 1.72 -0.90 -0.93
N VAL A 79 1.25 -0.14 0.04
CA VAL A 79 -0.04 0.54 0.02
C VAL A 79 0.16 2.02 0.36
N GLY A 80 -0.49 2.90 -0.40
CA GLY A 80 -0.49 4.34 -0.15
C GLY A 80 -1.92 4.87 -0.01
N PHE A 81 -2.05 6.00 0.66
CA PHE A 81 -3.34 6.68 0.84
C PHE A 81 -3.29 8.12 0.32
N GLY A 82 -4.37 8.57 -0.26
CA GLY A 82 -4.58 9.95 -0.64
C GLY A 82 -5.98 10.18 -1.17
N ASN A 83 -6.53 11.34 -0.86
CA ASN A 83 -7.85 11.76 -1.34
C ASN A 83 -8.93 10.68 -1.16
N ASN A 84 -9.07 10.18 0.08
CA ASN A 84 -10.03 9.13 0.50
C ASN A 84 -9.91 7.82 -0.30
N THR A 85 -8.71 7.51 -0.80
CA THR A 85 -8.47 6.33 -1.61
C THR A 85 -7.19 5.62 -1.16
N PHE A 86 -7.27 4.32 -0.95
CA PHE A 86 -6.11 3.47 -0.84
C PHE A 86 -5.74 2.91 -2.20
N VAL A 87 -4.45 2.96 -2.52
CA VAL A 87 -3.87 2.35 -3.73
C VAL A 87 -2.77 1.40 -3.31
N ALA A 88 -2.80 0.18 -3.82
CA ALA A 88 -1.79 -0.83 -3.53
C ALA A 88 -1.17 -1.39 -4.80
N VAL A 89 0.11 -1.73 -4.74
CA VAL A 89 0.86 -2.31 -5.86
C VAL A 89 1.25 -3.74 -5.57
N VAL A 90 1.04 -4.62 -6.57
CA VAL A 90 1.12 -6.08 -6.43
C VAL A 90 2.27 -6.63 -7.25
N HIS A 91 2.91 -7.67 -6.75
CA HIS A 91 3.81 -8.50 -7.54
C HIS A 91 3.16 -8.94 -8.85
N GLY A 92 3.83 -8.76 -9.96
CA GLY A 92 3.26 -9.00 -11.29
C GLY A 92 2.56 -7.79 -11.91
N GLY A 93 2.64 -6.62 -11.24
CA GLY A 93 2.32 -5.32 -11.83
C GLY A 93 0.85 -4.90 -11.77
N TRP A 94 0.00 -5.56 -10.98
CA TRP A 94 -1.35 -5.06 -10.73
C TRP A 94 -1.33 -3.85 -9.81
N ILE A 95 -2.20 -2.89 -10.11
CA ILE A 95 -2.57 -1.80 -9.21
C ILE A 95 -3.98 -2.09 -8.69
N LEU A 96 -4.13 -2.05 -7.37
CA LEU A 96 -5.40 -2.20 -6.66
C LEU A 96 -5.85 -0.85 -6.13
N ARG A 97 -7.15 -0.67 -5.99
CA ARG A 97 -7.78 0.55 -5.49
C ARG A 97 -8.95 0.25 -4.58
N SER A 98 -9.05 0.99 -3.48
CA SER A 98 -10.20 1.01 -2.57
C SER A 98 -10.65 2.45 -2.34
N THR A 99 -11.97 2.68 -2.30
CA THR A 99 -12.61 3.96 -1.96
C THR A 99 -13.63 3.84 -0.83
N ASP A 100 -13.57 2.76 -0.11
CA ASP A 100 -14.47 2.42 0.99
C ASP A 100 -13.68 2.08 2.26
N ASN A 101 -12.69 2.94 2.57
CA ASN A 101 -11.82 2.79 3.73
C ASN A 101 -11.11 1.44 3.79
N GLY A 102 -10.64 0.94 2.65
CA GLY A 102 -9.88 -0.31 2.61
C GLY A 102 -10.71 -1.57 2.83
N SER A 103 -12.06 -1.49 2.82
CA SER A 103 -12.91 -2.67 2.99
C SER A 103 -12.86 -3.61 1.80
N ASN A 104 -12.89 -3.03 0.60
CA ASN A 104 -12.83 -3.80 -0.64
C ASN A 104 -11.80 -3.19 -1.59
N PHE A 105 -10.97 -4.04 -2.16
CA PHE A 105 -10.03 -3.67 -3.21
C PHE A 105 -10.46 -4.24 -4.56
N SER A 106 -10.29 -3.47 -5.61
CA SER A 106 -10.52 -3.87 -6.99
C SER A 106 -9.28 -3.70 -7.84
N LYS A 107 -9.09 -4.58 -8.84
CA LYS A 107 -8.04 -4.43 -9.86
C LYS A 107 -8.39 -3.25 -10.75
N VAL A 108 -7.45 -2.34 -10.95
CA VAL A 108 -7.62 -1.19 -11.84
C VAL A 108 -6.92 -1.45 -13.18
N VAL A 109 -5.61 -1.65 -13.15
CA VAL A 109 -4.79 -1.82 -14.33
C VAL A 109 -3.59 -2.71 -14.03
N LYS A 110 -3.07 -3.35 -15.07
CA LYS A 110 -1.81 -4.11 -15.01
C LYS A 110 -0.83 -3.48 -16.00
N PRO A 111 -0.01 -2.49 -15.57
CA PRO A 111 0.90 -1.80 -16.48
C PRO A 111 2.01 -2.66 -17.10
N GLY A 112 2.17 -3.90 -16.66
CA GLY A 112 3.09 -4.87 -17.26
C GLY A 112 4.42 -5.00 -16.54
N ASN A 113 4.83 -4.00 -15.75
CA ASN A 113 6.06 -4.02 -14.97
C ASN A 113 5.77 -4.29 -13.50
N HIS A 114 6.76 -4.85 -12.79
CA HIS A 114 6.71 -4.90 -11.33
C HIS A 114 6.67 -3.49 -10.78
N LEU A 115 5.84 -3.27 -9.76
CA LEU A 115 5.79 -2.03 -9.01
C LEU A 115 6.24 -2.30 -7.58
N THR A 116 7.03 -1.38 -7.03
CA THR A 116 7.66 -1.52 -5.71
C THR A 116 7.35 -0.35 -4.78
N GLY A 117 6.82 0.74 -5.31
CA GLY A 117 6.45 1.92 -4.55
C GLY A 117 5.20 2.59 -5.08
N VAL A 118 4.44 3.23 -4.19
CA VAL A 118 3.34 4.14 -4.51
C VAL A 118 3.31 5.29 -3.52
N GLY A 119 3.09 6.50 -4.03
CA GLY A 119 2.97 7.71 -3.22
C GLY A 119 1.86 8.61 -3.73
N PHE A 120 1.39 9.52 -2.88
CA PHE A 120 0.37 10.50 -3.20
C PHE A 120 0.79 11.90 -2.78
N GLY A 121 0.64 12.86 -3.68
CA GLY A 121 0.84 14.28 -3.42
C GLY A 121 0.26 15.14 -4.53
N LYS A 122 -0.16 16.36 -4.21
CA LYS A 122 -0.78 17.31 -5.16
C LYS A 122 -1.89 16.67 -6.01
N ASN A 123 -2.81 15.93 -5.35
CA ASN A 123 -3.93 15.22 -6.00
C ASN A 123 -3.50 14.18 -7.05
N THR A 124 -2.29 13.66 -6.95
CA THR A 124 -1.71 12.72 -7.91
C THR A 124 -1.16 11.50 -7.20
N PHE A 125 -1.51 10.31 -7.64
CA PHE A 125 -0.79 9.09 -7.30
C PHE A 125 0.34 8.86 -8.29
N VAL A 126 1.48 8.43 -7.77
CA VAL A 126 2.62 7.98 -8.57
C VAL A 126 3.01 6.59 -8.11
N ALA A 127 3.11 5.64 -9.04
CA ALA A 127 3.60 4.30 -8.79
C ALA A 127 4.92 4.07 -9.53
N VAL A 128 5.89 3.46 -8.85
CA VAL A 128 7.24 3.26 -9.37
C VAL A 128 7.68 1.80 -9.24
N GLY A 129 8.67 1.42 -10.05
CA GLY A 129 9.24 0.07 -10.02
C GLY A 129 10.52 -0.07 -10.81
N PRO A 130 11.05 -1.29 -10.95
CA PRO A 130 12.24 -1.57 -11.75
C PRO A 130 12.00 -1.31 -13.24
N TYR A 131 13.10 -1.26 -13.97
CA TYR A 131 13.13 -1.05 -15.44
C TYR A 131 12.52 0.30 -15.87
N GLY A 132 12.67 1.34 -15.04
CA GLY A 132 12.15 2.67 -15.31
C GLY A 132 10.61 2.74 -15.24
N GLY A 133 9.96 1.81 -14.58
CA GLY A 133 8.51 1.82 -14.40
C GLY A 133 8.08 3.02 -13.57
N LEU A 134 7.39 3.98 -14.21
CA LEU A 134 6.76 5.11 -13.56
C LEU A 134 5.39 5.33 -14.18
N TYR A 135 4.37 5.36 -13.34
CA TYR A 135 2.98 5.53 -13.71
C TYR A 135 2.34 6.60 -12.85
N ARG A 136 1.49 7.39 -13.45
CA ARG A 136 0.82 8.51 -12.78
C ARG A 136 -0.69 8.41 -12.94
N SER A 137 -1.42 8.75 -11.88
CA SER A 137 -2.88 8.92 -11.91
C SER A 137 -3.25 10.28 -11.33
N THR A 138 -4.05 11.04 -12.08
CA THR A 138 -4.61 12.34 -11.66
C THR A 138 -6.12 12.28 -11.40
N ASP A 139 -6.71 11.09 -11.49
CA ASP A 139 -8.13 10.84 -11.33
C ASP A 139 -8.43 9.92 -10.14
N ASN A 140 -7.62 10.06 -9.09
CA ASN A 140 -7.78 9.31 -7.86
C ASN A 140 -7.57 7.79 -8.02
N GLY A 141 -6.59 7.40 -8.83
CA GLY A 141 -6.23 6.00 -9.03
C GLY A 141 -7.15 5.21 -9.96
N LYS A 142 -8.08 5.87 -10.68
CA LYS A 142 -9.00 5.20 -11.61
C LYS A 142 -8.32 4.81 -12.92
N THR A 143 -7.53 5.71 -13.47
CA THR A 143 -6.73 5.46 -14.66
C THR A 143 -5.28 5.84 -14.42
N TRP A 144 -4.39 5.20 -15.15
CA TRP A 144 -2.95 5.39 -14.99
C TRP A 144 -2.31 5.61 -16.36
N ASP A 145 -1.55 6.71 -16.48
CA ASP A 145 -0.80 7.00 -17.69
C ASP A 145 0.30 5.96 -17.86
N SER A 146 0.28 5.26 -19.00
CA SER A 146 1.34 4.33 -19.36
C SER A 146 2.53 5.11 -19.91
N GLY A 147 3.62 5.08 -19.17
CA GLY A 147 4.91 5.47 -19.72
C GLY A 147 5.18 6.97 -19.75
N ILE A 148 5.23 7.62 -18.61
CA ILE A 148 6.27 8.62 -18.47
C ILE A 148 7.57 7.82 -18.40
N SER A 149 8.12 7.49 -19.58
CA SER A 149 9.47 6.94 -19.65
C SER A 149 10.42 8.06 -19.23
N VAL A 150 10.53 8.27 -17.93
CA VAL A 150 11.67 9.00 -17.39
C VAL A 150 12.84 8.03 -17.40
N ASN A 151 13.27 7.69 -18.61
CA ASN A 151 14.51 6.95 -18.77
C ASN A 151 15.59 7.83 -19.40
N PRO A 152 16.10 8.86 -18.68
CA PRO A 152 17.33 9.50 -19.09
C PRO A 152 18.56 8.59 -18.88
N PHE A 153 18.37 7.44 -18.19
CA PHE A 153 19.49 6.61 -17.69
C PHE A 153 19.53 5.17 -18.26
N GLY A 154 18.57 4.74 -19.09
CA GLY A 154 18.54 3.39 -19.65
C GLY A 154 17.56 2.43 -18.94
N THR A 155 17.34 1.24 -19.51
CA THR A 155 16.31 0.27 -19.11
C THR A 155 16.65 -0.54 -17.85
N SER A 156 17.79 -0.30 -17.21
CA SER A 156 18.25 -1.07 -16.04
C SER A 156 17.99 -0.38 -14.69
N GLU A 157 17.48 0.85 -14.69
CA GLU A 157 17.27 1.60 -13.45
C GLU A 157 16.06 1.07 -12.68
N ARG A 158 16.19 1.07 -11.35
CA ARG A 158 15.16 0.65 -10.42
C ARG A 158 14.78 1.80 -9.49
N PHE A 159 13.49 2.04 -9.40
CA PHE A 159 12.93 2.90 -8.35
C PHE A 159 12.31 2.02 -7.27
N ASP A 160 12.73 2.21 -6.02
CA ASP A 160 12.23 1.41 -4.90
C ASP A 160 11.11 2.12 -4.14
N SER A 161 11.12 3.45 -4.12
CA SER A 161 10.14 4.26 -3.38
C SER A 161 9.93 5.61 -4.05
N VAL A 162 8.80 6.23 -3.72
CA VAL A 162 8.47 7.61 -4.06
C VAL A 162 7.84 8.28 -2.84
N ALA A 163 8.24 9.52 -2.57
CA ALA A 163 7.72 10.34 -1.47
C ALA A 163 7.33 11.73 -1.98
N PHE A 164 6.43 12.40 -1.22
CA PHE A 164 6.00 13.77 -1.44
C PHE A 164 6.15 14.59 -0.16
#